data_49414c0948e2c6e082754a607c04822c
#
_entry.id   49414c0948e2c6e082754a607c04822c
#
_cell.length_a   1.000
_cell.length_b   1.000
_cell.length_c   1.000
_cell.angle_alpha   90.00
_cell.angle_beta   90.00
_cell.angle_gamma   90.00
#
_symmetry.space_group_name_H-M   'P 1'
#
loop_
_entity.id
_entity.type
_entity.pdbx_description
1 polymer ?
#
loop_
_entity_poly.entity_id
_entity_poly.type
_entity_poly.pdbx_seq_one_letter_code
_entity_poly.pdbx_strand_id
1 'polypeptide(L)' 'MDIQLKRGLLDVCVLAAIKNEDSYGYKIIKDVKPYIELSESTLYTILKRLEAAHMLTVRTAEHGGRLRKYYHITPEGLK' A
#
# COMPACT_ATOMS: atom_id res chain seq x y z
N MET A 1 -4.56 -8.08 21.39
CA MET A 1 -4.91 -7.04 20.41
C MET A 1 -5.95 -7.58 19.45
N ASP A 2 -6.97 -6.80 19.18
CA ASP A 2 -8.01 -7.16 18.24
C ASP A 2 -7.44 -7.26 16.84
N ILE A 3 -7.75 -8.34 16.12
CA ILE A 3 -7.28 -8.54 14.75
C ILE A 3 -7.77 -7.44 13.82
N GLN A 4 -9.02 -6.98 14.01
CA GLN A 4 -9.58 -5.91 13.19
C GLN A 4 -8.87 -4.58 13.43
N LEU A 5 -8.52 -4.28 14.68
CA LEU A 5 -7.77 -3.08 15.01
C LEU A 5 -6.38 -3.10 14.37
N LYS A 6 -5.69 -4.24 14.44
CA LYS A 6 -4.39 -4.41 13.83
C LYS A 6 -4.48 -4.24 12.31
N ARG A 7 -5.52 -4.81 11.68
CA ARG A 7 -5.73 -4.70 10.24
C ARG A 7 -5.95 -3.25 9.83
N GLY A 8 -6.77 -2.51 10.59
CA GLY A 8 -7.00 -1.10 10.32
C GLY A 8 -5.72 -0.28 10.42
N LEU A 9 -4.88 -0.59 11.39
CA LEU A 9 -3.59 0.09 11.56
C LEU A 9 -2.67 -0.17 10.37
N LEU A 10 -2.62 -1.41 9.88
CA LEU A 10 -1.83 -1.75 8.71
C LEU A 10 -2.31 -1.00 7.48
N ASP A 11 -3.63 -0.92 7.27
CA ASP A 11 -4.22 -0.19 6.15
C ASP A 11 -3.82 1.27 6.18
N VAL A 12 -3.90 1.91 7.36
CA VAL A 12 -3.53 3.32 7.54
C VAL A 12 -2.06 3.53 7.20
N CYS A 13 -1.17 2.65 7.67
CA CYS A 13 0.26 2.76 7.39
C CYS A 13 0.55 2.67 5.88
N VAL A 14 -0.09 1.74 5.19
CA VAL A 14 0.10 1.57 3.75
C VAL A 14 -0.43 2.79 2.99
N LEU A 15 -1.63 3.26 3.33
CA LEU A 15 -2.20 4.45 2.69
C LEU A 15 -1.36 5.69 2.93
N ALA A 16 -0.81 5.84 4.14
CA ALA A 16 0.07 6.97 4.45
C ALA A 16 1.34 6.94 3.59
N ALA A 17 1.85 5.75 3.27
CA ALA A 17 3.05 5.60 2.46
C ALA A 17 2.86 6.07 1.01
N ILE A 18 1.61 6.07 0.51
CA ILE A 18 1.30 6.49 -0.87
C ILE A 18 0.53 7.82 -0.92
N LYS A 19 0.33 8.47 0.23
CA LYS A 19 -0.50 9.67 0.33
C LYS A 19 -0.01 10.83 -0.51
N ASN A 20 1.30 11.08 -0.52
CA ASN A 20 1.87 12.24 -1.16
C ASN A 20 2.36 11.98 -2.59
N GLU A 21 2.65 10.74 -2.91
CA GLU A 21 3.10 10.36 -4.25
C GLU A 21 2.85 8.88 -4.48
N ASP A 22 2.80 8.50 -5.73
CA ASP A 22 2.65 7.10 -6.10
C ASP A 22 3.85 6.31 -5.60
N SER A 23 3.61 5.05 -5.24
CA SER A 23 4.67 4.20 -4.70
C SER A 23 4.51 2.77 -5.23
N TYR A 24 5.48 1.94 -4.93
CA TYR A 24 5.49 0.55 -5.33
C TYR A 24 5.83 -0.33 -4.13
N GLY A 25 5.59 -1.64 -4.26
CA GLY A 25 5.64 -2.54 -3.10
C GLY A 25 6.89 -2.45 -2.26
N TYR A 26 8.08 -2.53 -2.89
CA TYR A 26 9.36 -2.47 -2.16
C TYR A 26 9.51 -1.16 -1.39
N LYS A 27 9.17 -0.04 -2.04
CA LYS A 27 9.27 1.28 -1.41
C LYS A 27 8.31 1.40 -0.23
N ILE A 28 7.08 0.87 -0.39
CA ILE A 28 6.09 0.89 0.70
C ILE A 28 6.63 0.13 1.91
N ILE A 29 7.17 -1.07 1.70
CA ILE A 29 7.74 -1.88 2.80
C ILE A 29 8.85 -1.09 3.50
N LYS A 30 9.73 -0.48 2.73
CA LYS A 30 10.84 0.30 3.27
C LYS A 30 10.35 1.51 4.07
N ASP A 31 9.35 2.22 3.55
CA ASP A 31 8.83 3.43 4.18
C ASP A 31 8.09 3.13 5.48
N VAL A 32 7.39 2.00 5.57
CA VAL A 32 6.65 1.65 6.79
C VAL A 32 7.50 0.89 7.81
N LYS A 33 8.68 0.41 7.42
CA LYS A 33 9.54 -0.41 8.26
C LYS A 33 9.84 0.20 9.63
N PRO A 34 10.08 1.54 9.77
CA PRO A 34 10.31 2.13 11.10
C PRO A 34 9.12 2.00 12.04
N TYR A 35 7.94 1.76 11.52
CA TYR A 35 6.70 1.70 12.30
C TYR A 35 6.16 0.28 12.41
N ILE A 36 6.30 -0.51 11.35
CA ILE A 36 5.72 -1.84 11.30
C ILE A 36 6.50 -2.71 10.31
N GLU A 37 6.65 -3.99 10.67
CA GLU A 37 7.31 -4.93 9.79
C GLU A 37 6.28 -5.68 8.95
N LEU A 38 6.37 -5.55 7.63
CA LEU A 38 5.46 -6.19 6.69
C LEU A 38 6.24 -7.12 5.76
N SER A 39 5.73 -8.35 5.60
CA SER A 39 6.20 -9.23 4.53
C SER A 39 5.58 -8.81 3.21
N GLU A 40 6.18 -9.22 2.09
CA GLU A 40 5.63 -8.93 0.77
C GLU A 40 4.22 -9.52 0.61
N SER A 41 4.03 -10.76 1.04
CA SER A 41 2.72 -11.40 0.89
C SER A 41 1.62 -10.68 1.67
N THR A 42 1.93 -10.23 2.88
CA THR A 42 0.99 -9.44 3.69
C THR A 42 0.68 -8.10 3.02
N LEU A 43 1.71 -7.42 2.52
CA LEU A 43 1.52 -6.15 1.82
C LEU A 43 0.61 -6.30 0.62
N TYR A 44 0.86 -7.30 -0.24
CA TYR A 44 0.04 -7.47 -1.44
C TYR A 44 -1.41 -7.84 -1.11
N THR A 45 -1.63 -8.57 -0.02
CA THR A 45 -2.99 -8.86 0.45
C THR A 45 -3.71 -7.57 0.85
N ILE A 46 -3.00 -6.68 1.58
CA ILE A 46 -3.55 -5.39 1.99
C ILE A 46 -3.84 -4.53 0.76
N LEU A 47 -2.91 -4.45 -0.19
CA LEU A 47 -3.08 -3.64 -1.39
C LEU A 47 -4.27 -4.10 -2.23
N LYS A 48 -4.47 -5.41 -2.39
CA LYS A 48 -5.63 -5.95 -3.10
C LYS A 48 -6.94 -5.58 -2.42
N ARG A 49 -6.97 -5.65 -1.09
CA ARG A 49 -8.17 -5.30 -0.32
C ARG A 49 -8.49 -3.83 -0.46
N LEU A 50 -7.48 -2.97 -0.37
CA LEU A 50 -7.67 -1.53 -0.51
C LEU A 50 -8.11 -1.16 -1.93
N GLU A 51 -7.58 -1.83 -2.94
CA GLU A 51 -8.00 -1.62 -4.32
C GLU A 51 -9.47 -2.01 -4.50
N ALA A 52 -9.87 -3.15 -3.96
CA ALA A 52 -11.25 -3.62 -4.02
C ALA A 52 -12.21 -2.65 -3.32
N ALA A 53 -11.73 -1.95 -2.29
CA ALA A 53 -12.51 -0.94 -1.55
C ALA A 53 -12.44 0.44 -2.20
N HIS A 54 -11.79 0.57 -3.37
CA HIS A 54 -11.61 1.82 -4.11
C HIS A 54 -10.82 2.88 -3.36
N MET A 55 -9.98 2.47 -2.41
CA MET A 55 -9.13 3.38 -1.66
C MET A 55 -7.83 3.68 -2.37
N LEU A 56 -7.46 2.86 -3.35
CA LEU A 56 -6.30 3.11 -4.20
C LEU A 56 -6.53 2.53 -5.59
N THR A 57 -5.72 2.98 -6.54
CA THR A 57 -5.70 2.43 -7.89
C THR A 57 -4.29 1.93 -8.19
N VAL A 58 -4.20 1.04 -9.18
CA VAL A 58 -2.95 0.42 -9.58
C VAL A 58 -2.69 0.71 -11.05
N ARG A 59 -1.47 1.10 -11.37
CA ARG A 59 -1.03 1.18 -12.77
C ARG A 59 0.28 0.43 -12.92
N THR A 60 0.54 -0.05 -14.13
CA THR A 60 1.79 -0.72 -14.45
C THR A 60 2.64 0.19 -15.32
N ALA A 61 3.92 0.32 -14.99
CA ALA A 61 4.85 1.14 -15.77
C ALA A 61 6.17 0.41 -15.88
N GLU A 62 6.88 0.68 -16.98
CA GLU A 62 8.20 0.12 -17.19
C GLU A 62 9.25 0.89 -16.39
N HIS A 63 10.15 0.15 -15.75
CA HIS A 63 11.25 0.73 -15.02
C HIS A 63 12.47 -0.19 -15.16
N GLY A 64 13.51 0.31 -15.80
CA GLY A 64 14.74 -0.47 -15.99
C GLY A 64 14.54 -1.77 -16.76
N GLY A 65 13.64 -1.77 -17.75
CA GLY A 65 13.35 -2.94 -18.55
C GLY A 65 12.37 -3.92 -17.92
N ARG A 66 11.82 -3.60 -16.76
CA ARG A 66 10.86 -4.46 -16.06
C ARG A 66 9.56 -3.72 -15.81
N LEU A 67 8.46 -4.45 -15.81
CA LEU A 67 7.17 -3.89 -15.46
C LEU A 67 7.06 -3.79 -13.93
N ARG A 68 6.60 -2.63 -13.45
CA ARG A 68 6.43 -2.36 -12.03
C ARG A 68 5.03 -1.83 -11.79
N LYS A 69 4.36 -2.34 -10.75
CA LYS A 69 3.05 -1.84 -10.35
C LYS A 69 3.22 -0.66 -9.40
N TYR A 70 2.55 0.43 -9.72
CA TYR A 70 2.51 1.63 -8.89
C TYR A 70 1.12 1.81 -8.31
N TYR A 71 1.07 2.23 -7.08
CA TYR A 71 -0.16 2.40 -6.31
C TYR A 71 -0.39 3.87 -6.05
N HIS A 72 -1.61 4.32 -6.31
CA HIS A 72 -2.02 5.72 -6.19
C HIS A 72 -3.23 5.80 -5.27
N ILE A 73 -3.18 6.69 -4.26
CA ILE A 73 -4.29 6.87 -3.33
C ILE A 73 -5.44 7.60 -4.03
N THR A 74 -6.67 7.18 -3.73
CA THR A 74 -7.88 7.82 -4.25
C THR A 74 -8.44 8.80 -3.21
N PRO A 75 -9.43 9.66 -3.60
CA PRO A 75 -10.11 10.50 -2.60
C PRO A 75 -10.73 9.70 -1.46
N GLU A 76 -11.24 8.50 -1.74
CA GLU A 76 -11.80 7.62 -0.72
C GLU A 76 -10.73 7.17 0.27
N GLY A 77 -9.52 6.91 -0.22
CA GLY A 77 -8.39 6.52 0.63
C GLY A 77 -7.88 7.63 1.52
N LEU A 78 -8.15 8.90 1.14
CA LEU A 78 -7.73 10.06 1.93
C LEU A 78 -8.68 10.39 3.08
N LYS A 79 -9.84 9.80 3.13
CA LYS A 79 -10.84 10.07 4.19
C LYS A 79 -10.52 9.39 5.52
#